data_bc632c48c39afa4c57ab8c67e1ccf5d0
#
_entry.id   bc632c48c39afa4c57ab8c67e1ccf5d0
#
_cell.length_a   1.000
_cell.length_b   1.000
_cell.length_c   1.000
_cell.angle_alpha   90.00
_cell.angle_beta   90.00
_cell.angle_gamma   90.00
#
_symmetry.space_group_name_H-M   'P 1'
#
loop_
_entity.id
_entity.type
_entity.pdbx_description
1 polymer ?
#
loop_
_entity_poly.entity_id
_entity_poly.type
_entity_poly.pdbx_seq_one_letter_code
_entity_poly.pdbx_strand_id
1 'polypeptide(L)'
;MNASIPAFRPDAKDSAINDEIDKLRHSATAALSERRDVIIVASVSCIYGLGAPVDYQNMVISLRPGMEKDRDDVIRKLIDIQYVRSDMDFKRGTFRVRGDVVEVFPASYGDTAVRIEFFGDEVDRITEIDTLTGEVKNRLEHVAIFPNSHYVIPPEKMEGAIAAIEKEL
;
A
#
# COMPACT_ATOMS: atom_id res chain seq x y z
N MET A 1 38.11 -28.53 -8.05
CA MET A 1 36.69 -28.82 -8.39
C MET A 1 35.82 -27.80 -7.68
N ASN A 2 35.40 -26.76 -8.38
CA ASN A 2 34.47 -25.75 -7.84
C ASN A 2 33.05 -26.20 -8.18
N ALA A 3 32.34 -26.70 -7.17
CA ALA A 3 30.92 -26.95 -7.28
C ALA A 3 30.18 -25.60 -7.15
N SER A 4 29.74 -25.04 -8.27
CA SER A 4 28.84 -23.92 -8.29
C SER A 4 27.48 -24.37 -7.80
N ILE A 5 27.05 -23.86 -6.65
CA ILE A 5 25.68 -24.03 -6.16
C ILE A 5 24.76 -23.30 -7.16
N PRO A 6 23.78 -23.96 -7.79
CA PRO A 6 22.85 -23.27 -8.67
C PRO A 6 22.06 -22.26 -7.85
N ALA A 7 22.02 -21.00 -8.30
CA ALA A 7 21.20 -19.97 -7.71
C ALA A 7 19.72 -20.42 -7.81
N PHE A 8 19.04 -20.50 -6.69
CA PHE A 8 17.60 -20.73 -6.63
C PHE A 8 16.89 -19.62 -7.40
N ARG A 9 16.31 -19.94 -8.54
CA ARG A 9 15.39 -19.07 -9.27
C ARG A 9 14.00 -19.53 -8.88
N PRO A 10 13.21 -18.71 -8.13
CA PRO A 10 11.81 -19.04 -7.93
C PRO A 10 11.14 -19.10 -9.30
N ASP A 11 10.43 -20.19 -9.56
CA ASP A 11 9.63 -20.35 -10.76
C ASP A 11 8.60 -19.21 -10.85
N ALA A 12 8.34 -18.71 -12.04
CA ALA A 12 7.34 -17.66 -12.27
C ALA A 12 5.95 -18.02 -11.69
N LYS A 13 5.64 -19.31 -11.62
CA LYS A 13 4.43 -19.85 -10.99
C LYS A 13 4.42 -19.66 -9.48
N ASP A 14 5.54 -19.86 -8.80
CA ASP A 14 5.64 -19.65 -7.34
C ASP A 14 5.55 -18.17 -7.00
N SER A 15 6.13 -17.31 -7.81
CA SER A 15 6.02 -15.86 -7.68
C SER A 15 4.56 -15.36 -7.82
N ALA A 16 3.82 -15.88 -8.80
CA ALA A 16 2.41 -15.52 -9.02
C ALA A 16 1.51 -16.00 -7.87
N ILE A 17 1.76 -17.20 -7.32
CA ILE A 17 1.03 -17.74 -6.17
C ILE A 17 1.30 -16.87 -4.92
N ASN A 18 2.54 -16.48 -4.70
CA ASN A 18 2.91 -15.62 -3.57
C ASN A 18 2.27 -14.24 -3.67
N ASP A 19 2.18 -13.67 -4.86
CA ASP A 19 1.54 -12.37 -5.10
C ASP A 19 0.03 -12.41 -4.83
N GLU A 20 -0.65 -13.50 -5.24
CA GLU A 20 -2.08 -13.71 -4.95
C GLU A 20 -2.34 -13.91 -3.45
N ILE A 21 -1.49 -14.66 -2.75
CA ILE A 21 -1.58 -14.84 -1.29
C ILE A 21 -1.38 -13.51 -0.58
N ASP A 22 -0.41 -12.72 -1.00
CA ASP A 22 -0.13 -11.41 -0.42
C ASP A 22 -1.32 -10.46 -0.62
N LYS A 23 -1.89 -10.41 -1.81
CA LYS A 23 -3.11 -9.66 -2.11
C LYS A 23 -4.27 -10.06 -1.18
N LEU A 24 -4.50 -11.35 -0.99
CA LEU A 24 -5.55 -11.86 -0.11
C LEU A 24 -5.32 -11.46 1.35
N ARG A 25 -4.08 -11.48 1.82
CA ARG A 25 -3.73 -11.02 3.18
C ARG A 25 -4.03 -9.53 3.35
N HIS A 26 -3.65 -8.68 2.40
CA HIS A 26 -3.95 -7.25 2.42
C HIS A 26 -5.45 -6.99 2.37
N SER A 27 -6.20 -7.69 1.52
CA SER A 27 -7.65 -7.58 1.42
C SER A 27 -8.35 -7.98 2.73
N ALA A 28 -7.88 -9.04 3.37
CA ALA A 28 -8.39 -9.49 4.66
C ALA A 28 -8.15 -8.46 5.76
N THR A 29 -6.95 -7.89 5.84
CA THR A 29 -6.59 -6.86 6.83
C THR A 29 -7.39 -5.57 6.60
N ALA A 30 -7.56 -5.14 5.35
CA ALA A 30 -8.39 -3.99 5.00
C ALA A 30 -9.85 -4.21 5.42
N ALA A 31 -10.42 -5.38 5.09
CA ALA A 31 -11.79 -5.72 5.47
C ALA A 31 -12.01 -5.70 6.98
N LEU A 32 -11.07 -6.22 7.78
CA LEU A 32 -11.14 -6.15 9.25
C LEU A 32 -11.12 -4.72 9.79
N SER A 33 -10.43 -3.82 9.10
CA SER A 33 -10.33 -2.42 9.51
C SER A 33 -11.56 -1.59 9.13
N GLU A 34 -12.23 -1.95 8.02
CA GLU A 34 -13.36 -1.19 7.47
C GLU A 34 -14.73 -1.74 7.90
N ARG A 35 -14.81 -3.04 8.21
CA ARG A 35 -16.08 -3.75 8.42
C ARG A 35 -16.10 -4.42 9.80
N ARG A 36 -17.30 -4.57 10.37
CA ARG A 36 -17.55 -5.25 11.65
C ARG A 36 -18.11 -6.67 11.50
N ASP A 37 -18.50 -7.04 10.29
CA ASP A 37 -19.14 -8.30 9.94
C ASP A 37 -18.19 -9.28 9.25
N VAL A 38 -16.89 -9.24 9.61
CA VAL A 38 -15.82 -10.04 9.00
C VAL A 38 -15.30 -11.06 9.99
N ILE A 39 -15.17 -12.30 9.53
CA ILE A 39 -14.49 -13.40 10.21
C ILE A 39 -13.42 -13.93 9.26
N ILE A 40 -12.16 -14.02 9.74
CA ILE A 40 -11.06 -14.56 8.96
C ILE A 40 -10.67 -15.93 9.50
N VAL A 41 -10.56 -16.88 8.59
CA VAL A 41 -9.99 -18.21 8.85
C VAL A 41 -8.69 -18.32 8.08
N ALA A 42 -7.59 -18.46 8.80
CA ALA A 42 -6.25 -18.47 8.21
C ALA A 42 -5.33 -19.48 8.91
N SER A 43 -4.25 -19.84 8.23
CA SER A 43 -3.15 -20.61 8.83
C SER A 43 -2.44 -19.79 9.91
N VAL A 44 -1.91 -20.46 10.94
CA VAL A 44 -1.12 -19.81 11.99
C VAL A 44 0.11 -19.06 11.45
N SER A 45 0.64 -19.47 10.30
CA SER A 45 1.75 -18.77 9.63
C SER A 45 1.41 -17.34 9.22
N CYS A 46 0.13 -17.00 9.08
CA CYS A 46 -0.31 -15.66 8.69
C CYS A 46 -0.12 -14.61 9.80
N ILE A 47 0.05 -15.02 11.06
CA ILE A 47 0.30 -14.10 12.18
C ILE A 47 1.75 -13.64 12.28
N TYR A 48 2.68 -14.34 11.64
CA TYR A 48 4.09 -13.95 11.65
C TYR A 48 4.34 -12.76 10.73
N GLY A 49 5.13 -11.80 11.20
CA GLY A 49 5.47 -10.60 10.46
C GLY A 49 4.35 -9.54 10.41
N LEU A 50 3.34 -9.64 11.26
CA LEU A 50 2.37 -8.59 11.47
C LEU A 50 2.92 -7.58 12.48
N GLY A 51 2.85 -6.29 12.14
CA GLY A 51 3.09 -5.19 13.08
C GLY A 51 1.92 -5.01 14.05
N ALA A 52 2.02 -4.02 14.95
CA ALA A 52 0.93 -3.69 15.85
C ALA A 52 -0.29 -3.18 15.05
N PRO A 53 -1.51 -3.70 15.28
CA PRO A 53 -2.70 -3.27 14.55
C PRO A 53 -2.99 -1.77 14.65
N VAL A 54 -2.66 -1.16 15.79
CA VAL A 54 -2.84 0.28 16.02
C VAL A 54 -1.92 1.09 15.11
N ASP A 55 -0.66 0.69 14.97
CA ASP A 55 0.30 1.36 14.09
C ASP A 55 -0.18 1.27 12.61
N TYR A 56 -0.66 0.09 12.20
CA TYR A 56 -1.20 -0.12 10.86
C TYR A 56 -2.40 0.79 10.58
N GLN A 57 -3.35 0.90 11.51
CA GLN A 57 -4.53 1.75 11.35
C GLN A 57 -4.18 3.24 11.34
N ASN A 58 -3.22 3.67 12.13
CA ASN A 58 -2.78 5.07 12.19
C ASN A 58 -2.07 5.52 10.90
N MET A 59 -1.58 4.59 10.10
CA MET A 59 -0.89 4.87 8.84
C MET A 59 -1.79 4.82 7.60
N VAL A 60 -3.09 4.59 7.77
CA VAL A 60 -4.05 4.64 6.66
C VAL A 60 -4.19 6.07 6.13
N ILE A 61 -4.12 6.22 4.80
CA ILE A 61 -4.39 7.49 4.12
C ILE A 61 -5.88 7.53 3.78
N SER A 62 -6.62 8.41 4.43
CA SER A 62 -8.04 8.63 4.17
C SER A 62 -8.24 9.94 3.42
N LEU A 63 -8.85 9.88 2.24
CA LEU A 63 -9.10 11.04 1.38
C LEU A 63 -10.56 11.12 0.96
N ARG A 64 -11.03 12.36 0.81
CA ARG A 64 -12.36 12.69 0.29
C ARG A 64 -12.26 13.87 -0.66
N PRO A 65 -13.10 13.93 -1.70
CA PRO A 65 -13.23 15.14 -2.52
C PRO A 65 -13.58 16.36 -1.66
N GLY A 66 -12.99 17.51 -1.96
CA GLY A 66 -13.14 18.75 -1.20
C GLY A 66 -12.25 18.85 0.07
N MET A 67 -11.42 17.84 0.34
CA MET A 67 -10.49 17.86 1.46
C MET A 67 -9.29 18.73 1.13
N GLU A 68 -8.94 19.68 2.02
CA GLU A 68 -7.71 20.44 1.94
C GLU A 68 -6.52 19.52 2.23
N LYS A 69 -5.78 19.20 1.19
CA LYS A 69 -4.63 18.29 1.26
C LYS A 69 -3.70 18.51 0.08
N ASP A 70 -2.46 18.84 0.37
CA ASP A 70 -1.42 18.99 -0.64
C ASP A 70 -1.07 17.63 -1.27
N ARG A 71 -0.89 17.65 -2.60
CA ARG A 71 -0.44 16.49 -3.39
C ARG A 71 0.88 15.92 -2.86
N ASP A 72 1.85 16.77 -2.55
CA ASP A 72 3.17 16.35 -2.11
C ASP A 72 3.13 15.73 -0.70
N ASP A 73 2.21 16.16 0.15
CA ASP A 73 1.94 15.50 1.43
C ASP A 73 1.37 14.10 1.26
N VAL A 74 0.48 13.92 0.28
CA VAL A 74 -0.05 12.57 -0.04
C VAL A 74 1.05 11.68 -0.59
N ILE A 75 1.92 12.20 -1.47
CA ILE A 75 3.07 11.45 -2.01
C ILE A 75 4.02 11.02 -0.89
N ARG A 76 4.36 11.91 0.04
CA ARG A 76 5.21 11.56 1.20
C ARG A 76 4.58 10.44 2.04
N LYS A 77 3.30 10.56 2.35
CA LYS A 77 2.58 9.51 3.09
C LYS A 77 2.52 8.18 2.36
N LEU A 78 2.38 8.17 1.03
CA LEU A 78 2.43 6.94 0.24
C LEU A 78 3.79 6.24 0.39
N ILE A 79 4.89 7.00 0.39
CA ILE A 79 6.24 6.48 0.62
C ILE A 79 6.36 5.93 2.05
N ASP A 80 5.87 6.66 3.05
CA ASP A 80 5.91 6.24 4.47
C ASP A 80 5.16 4.91 4.69
N ILE A 81 4.07 4.68 3.96
CA ILE A 81 3.31 3.42 4.01
C ILE A 81 3.79 2.37 3.00
N GLN A 82 5.02 2.53 2.52
CA GLN A 82 5.76 1.55 1.71
C GLN A 82 5.29 1.37 0.26
N TYR A 83 4.57 2.37 -0.32
CA TYR A 83 4.33 2.38 -1.76
C TYR A 83 5.56 2.88 -2.50
N VAL A 84 5.82 2.29 -3.65
CA VAL A 84 6.96 2.64 -4.50
C VAL A 84 6.47 3.47 -5.70
N ARG A 85 7.15 4.58 -5.98
CA ARG A 85 6.86 5.34 -7.19
C ARG A 85 7.36 4.57 -8.41
N SER A 86 6.47 4.35 -9.37
CA SER A 86 6.78 3.71 -10.64
C SER A 86 5.91 4.29 -11.76
N ASP A 87 6.50 5.16 -12.57
CA ASP A 87 5.77 5.80 -13.66
C ASP A 87 5.67 4.89 -14.92
N MET A 88 6.53 3.87 -15.02
CA MET A 88 6.62 2.95 -16.17
C MET A 88 5.94 1.61 -15.93
N ASP A 89 6.06 1.05 -14.74
CA ASP A 89 5.53 -0.26 -14.36
C ASP A 89 4.49 -0.07 -13.24
N PHE A 90 3.24 0.13 -13.65
CA PHE A 90 2.12 0.37 -12.72
C PHE A 90 1.52 -0.94 -12.28
N LYS A 91 1.95 -1.40 -11.13
CA LYS A 91 1.51 -2.66 -10.51
C LYS A 91 1.07 -2.46 -9.06
N ARG A 92 0.48 -3.47 -8.47
CA ARG A 92 0.04 -3.48 -7.08
C ARG A 92 1.19 -3.04 -6.13
N GLY A 93 0.87 -2.14 -5.20
CA GLY A 93 1.85 -1.55 -4.28
C GLY A 93 2.70 -0.42 -4.88
N THR A 94 2.35 0.07 -6.07
CA THR A 94 3.02 1.23 -6.66
C THR A 94 2.07 2.43 -6.82
N PHE A 95 2.65 3.60 -6.98
CA PHE A 95 1.94 4.81 -7.39
C PHE A 95 2.70 5.53 -8.50
N ARG A 96 2.00 6.31 -9.29
CA ARG A 96 2.59 7.20 -10.31
C ARG A 96 2.00 8.59 -10.21
N VAL A 97 2.77 9.57 -10.68
CA VAL A 97 2.40 10.99 -10.61
C VAL A 97 2.51 11.62 -11.98
N ARG A 98 1.44 12.29 -12.42
CA ARG A 98 1.40 13.03 -13.68
C ARG A 98 0.74 14.39 -13.43
N GLY A 99 1.55 15.44 -13.32
CA GLY A 99 1.07 16.77 -12.97
C GLY A 99 0.35 16.77 -11.62
N ASP A 100 -0.90 17.20 -11.62
CA ASP A 100 -1.75 17.25 -10.40
C ASP A 100 -2.55 15.97 -10.17
N VAL A 101 -2.17 14.88 -10.83
CA VAL A 101 -2.83 13.57 -10.71
C VAL A 101 -1.89 12.56 -10.07
N VAL A 102 -2.37 11.90 -9.03
CA VAL A 102 -1.71 10.75 -8.38
C VAL A 102 -2.57 9.51 -8.58
N GLU A 103 -2.00 8.48 -9.16
CA GLU A 103 -2.66 7.19 -9.30
C GLU A 103 -1.96 6.17 -8.41
N VAL A 104 -2.73 5.48 -7.60
CA VAL A 104 -2.25 4.48 -6.63
C VAL A 104 -2.88 3.13 -6.94
N PHE A 105 -2.07 2.09 -7.00
CA PHE A 105 -2.56 0.72 -7.09
C PHE A 105 -2.49 0.06 -5.69
N PRO A 106 -3.60 0.10 -4.92
CA PRO A 106 -3.58 -0.36 -3.55
C PRO A 106 -3.22 -1.83 -3.41
N ALA A 107 -2.53 -2.18 -2.32
CA ALA A 107 -2.09 -3.55 -2.04
C ALA A 107 -3.26 -4.55 -1.91
N SER A 108 -4.43 -4.07 -1.48
CA SER A 108 -5.66 -4.85 -1.30
C SER A 108 -6.52 -4.99 -2.56
N TYR A 109 -6.19 -4.25 -3.65
CA TYR A 109 -6.99 -4.25 -4.87
C TYR A 109 -6.51 -5.32 -5.87
N GLY A 110 -7.40 -5.74 -6.76
CA GLY A 110 -7.10 -6.76 -7.78
C GLY A 110 -6.65 -6.16 -9.11
N ASP A 111 -7.59 -5.58 -9.83
CA ASP A 111 -7.45 -5.08 -11.20
C ASP A 111 -7.84 -3.61 -11.35
N THR A 112 -8.13 -2.95 -10.26
CA THR A 112 -8.47 -1.53 -10.22
C THR A 112 -7.45 -0.73 -9.43
N ALA A 113 -7.34 0.55 -9.74
CA ALA A 113 -6.50 1.51 -9.03
C ALA A 113 -7.32 2.76 -8.70
N VAL A 114 -6.76 3.60 -7.84
CA VAL A 114 -7.36 4.86 -7.42
C VAL A 114 -6.64 6.01 -8.11
N ARG A 115 -7.38 6.88 -8.78
CA ARG A 115 -6.90 8.14 -9.32
C ARG A 115 -7.38 9.28 -8.45
N ILE A 116 -6.45 10.10 -7.98
CA ILE A 116 -6.67 11.27 -7.14
C ILE A 116 -6.25 12.49 -7.94
N GLU A 117 -7.18 13.38 -8.21
CA GLU A 117 -6.95 14.62 -8.94
C GLU A 117 -6.94 15.77 -7.93
N PHE A 118 -5.92 16.62 -8.00
CA PHE A 118 -5.75 17.77 -7.12
C PHE A 118 -5.99 19.06 -7.89
N PHE A 119 -6.54 20.06 -7.21
CA PHE A 119 -6.62 21.42 -7.69
C PHE A 119 -6.06 22.36 -6.61
N GLY A 120 -4.83 22.85 -6.82
CA GLY A 120 -4.08 23.52 -5.77
C GLY A 120 -3.86 22.60 -4.56
N ASP A 121 -4.24 23.05 -3.39
CA ASP A 121 -4.10 22.33 -2.12
C ASP A 121 -5.37 21.55 -1.73
N GLU A 122 -6.22 21.22 -2.71
CA GLU A 122 -7.49 20.53 -2.48
C GLU A 122 -7.57 19.26 -3.33
N VAL A 123 -8.16 18.20 -2.76
CA VAL A 123 -8.55 17.01 -3.49
C VAL A 123 -9.82 17.33 -4.29
N ASP A 124 -9.69 17.48 -5.60
CA ASP A 124 -10.82 17.81 -6.48
C ASP A 124 -11.70 16.60 -6.77
N ARG A 125 -11.07 15.46 -7.13
CA ARG A 125 -11.79 14.26 -7.53
C ARG A 125 -11.04 12.99 -7.15
N ILE A 126 -11.80 11.96 -6.81
CA ILE A 126 -11.28 10.61 -6.60
C ILE A 126 -12.09 9.66 -7.48
N THR A 127 -11.41 8.82 -8.26
CA THR A 127 -12.03 7.84 -9.15
C THR A 127 -11.34 6.49 -9.03
N GLU A 128 -12.12 5.43 -9.20
CA GLU A 128 -11.62 4.08 -9.43
C GLU A 128 -11.42 3.89 -10.93
N ILE A 129 -10.25 3.41 -11.31
CA ILE A 129 -9.86 3.20 -12.69
C ILE A 129 -9.47 1.74 -12.95
N ASP A 130 -9.65 1.30 -14.17
CA ASP A 130 -9.07 0.06 -14.67
C ASP A 130 -7.54 0.22 -14.83
N THR A 131 -6.76 -0.73 -14.33
CA THR A 131 -5.29 -0.62 -14.36
C THR A 131 -4.69 -0.82 -15.75
N LEU A 132 -5.38 -1.51 -16.65
CA LEU A 132 -4.91 -1.79 -18.00
C LEU A 132 -5.29 -0.69 -18.98
N THR A 133 -6.54 -0.23 -18.93
CA THR A 133 -7.08 0.74 -19.87
C THR A 133 -7.01 2.18 -19.37
N GLY A 134 -6.97 2.38 -18.05
CA GLY A 134 -7.08 3.69 -17.41
C GLY A 134 -8.49 4.27 -17.41
N GLU A 135 -9.48 3.47 -17.84
CA GLU A 135 -10.89 3.90 -17.87
C GLU A 135 -11.44 4.08 -16.46
N VAL A 136 -12.23 5.14 -16.28
CA VAL A 136 -12.92 5.40 -15.01
C VAL A 136 -14.07 4.41 -14.88
N LYS A 137 -14.03 3.59 -13.82
CA LYS A 137 -15.11 2.66 -13.46
C LYS A 137 -16.14 3.32 -12.55
N ASN A 138 -15.67 3.97 -11.49
CA ASN A 138 -16.53 4.59 -10.50
C ASN A 138 -15.95 5.93 -10.00
N ARG A 139 -16.83 6.83 -9.56
CA ARG A 139 -16.47 7.99 -8.78
C ARG A 139 -16.56 7.63 -7.29
N LEU A 140 -15.54 8.01 -6.52
CA LEU A 140 -15.46 7.70 -5.11
C LEU A 140 -15.65 8.98 -4.27
N GLU A 141 -16.51 8.90 -3.28
CA GLU A 141 -16.70 9.95 -2.28
C GLU A 141 -15.74 9.82 -1.10
N HIS A 142 -15.08 8.68 -0.99
CA HIS A 142 -14.06 8.41 0.02
C HIS A 142 -13.17 7.27 -0.45
N VAL A 143 -11.90 7.35 -0.11
CA VAL A 143 -10.96 6.23 -0.26
C VAL A 143 -10.07 6.12 0.98
N ALA A 144 -9.84 4.88 1.40
CA ALA A 144 -8.85 4.52 2.40
C ALA A 144 -7.74 3.71 1.73
N ILE A 145 -6.51 4.22 1.75
CA ILE A 145 -5.34 3.53 1.21
C ILE A 145 -4.57 2.96 2.40
N PHE A 146 -4.54 1.64 2.47
CA PHE A 146 -3.86 0.90 3.53
C PHE A 146 -2.37 0.72 3.21
N PRO A 147 -1.51 0.54 4.23
CA PRO A 147 -0.09 0.28 4.02
C PRO A 147 0.18 -0.89 3.08
N ASN A 148 1.23 -0.77 2.27
CA ASN A 148 1.68 -1.81 1.34
C ASN A 148 2.48 -2.93 2.03
N SER A 149 2.59 -2.88 3.35
CA SER A 149 3.20 -3.91 4.18
C SER A 149 2.42 -4.06 5.47
N HIS A 150 2.26 -5.30 5.94
CA HIS A 150 1.69 -5.56 7.27
C HIS A 150 2.64 -5.20 8.40
N TYR A 151 3.94 -5.02 8.09
CA TYR A 151 4.95 -4.61 9.03
C TYR A 151 5.36 -3.17 8.72
N VAL A 152 4.69 -2.23 9.37
CA VAL A 152 4.96 -0.80 9.22
C VAL A 152 5.38 -0.25 10.58
N ILE A 153 6.52 0.42 10.60
CA ILE A 153 7.03 1.11 11.80
C ILE A 153 6.80 2.61 11.58
N PRO A 154 6.04 3.28 12.45
CA PRO A 154 5.90 4.73 12.38
C PRO A 154 7.27 5.43 12.43
N PRO A 155 7.49 6.51 11.67
CA PRO A 155 8.76 7.23 11.65
C PRO A 155 9.27 7.62 13.05
N GLU A 156 8.37 8.03 13.94
CA GLU A 156 8.67 8.40 15.34
C GLU A 156 9.27 7.24 16.14
N LYS A 157 8.80 6.01 15.92
CA LYS A 157 9.37 4.81 16.55
C LYS A 157 10.73 4.43 15.98
N MET A 158 10.94 4.72 14.70
CA MET A 158 12.22 4.46 14.03
C MET A 158 13.31 5.42 14.56
N GLU A 159 13.00 6.70 14.69
CA GLU A 159 13.91 7.70 15.28
C GLU A 159 14.27 7.34 16.74
N GLY A 160 13.28 6.93 17.53
CA GLY A 160 13.50 6.47 18.91
C GLY A 160 14.40 5.22 18.99
N ALA A 161 14.25 4.27 18.08
CA ALA A 161 15.09 3.08 18.01
C ALA A 161 16.52 3.41 17.61
N ILE A 162 16.71 4.30 16.62
CA ILE A 162 18.04 4.77 16.20
C ILE A 162 18.75 5.48 17.35
N ALA A 163 18.06 6.41 18.03
CA ALA A 163 18.62 7.12 19.18
C ALA A 163 18.97 6.20 20.36
N ALA A 164 18.21 5.11 20.56
CA ALA A 164 18.52 4.09 21.55
C ALA A 164 19.81 3.32 21.21
N ILE A 165 19.96 2.91 19.95
CA ILE A 165 21.16 2.20 19.45
C ILE A 165 22.40 3.10 19.53
N GLU A 166 22.30 4.36 19.14
CA GLU A 166 23.41 5.32 19.23
C GLU A 166 23.87 5.58 20.67
N LYS A 167 22.98 5.38 21.64
CA LYS A 167 23.28 5.56 23.05
C LYS A 167 23.94 4.32 23.70
N GLU A 168 23.77 3.14 23.07
CA GLU A 168 24.36 1.88 23.53
C GLU A 168 25.76 1.62 22.92
N LEU A 169 26.15 2.36 21.88
CA LEU A 169 27.48 2.32 21.24
C LEU A 169 28.43 3.32 21.88
#